data_5418ced4c17a8b617fd39cfd9de5c25d
#
_entry.id   5418ced4c17a8b617fd39cfd9de5c25d
#
_cell.length_a   1.000
_cell.length_b   1.000
_cell.length_c   1.000
_cell.angle_alpha   90.00
_cell.angle_beta   90.00
_cell.angle_gamma   90.00
#
_symmetry.space_group_name_H-M   'P 1'
#
loop_
_entity.id
_entity.type
_entity.pdbx_description
1 polymer ?
#
loop_
_entity_poly.entity_id
_entity_poly.type
_entity_poly.pdbx_seq_one_letter_code
_entity_poly.pdbx_strand_id
1 'polypeptide(L)'
;MVGGVRVTTPARTAAVCANSMQFMAAMEVMCCALRNGTSSTEIIACATREGLLNAPAQSVFRFATPFAENGGEARALAAMILCGFEPPAQQVEFVDPQTGKRYRVDFLWRTGDGWIVVVELDGLVKYRDPQMMDGRTLGGVIDDERERSEGLKRAGVDVIVRIRMGDLHDLEGLKQRLARAGVPLRRR
;
A
#
# COMPACT_ATOMS: atom_id res chain seq x y z
N MET A 1 -22.44 -21.43 1.82
CA MET A 1 -23.51 -21.22 0.84
C MET A 1 -23.92 -19.76 0.91
N VAL A 2 -23.92 -19.07 -0.21
CA VAL A 2 -24.42 -17.69 -0.33
C VAL A 2 -25.45 -17.71 -1.45
N GLY A 3 -26.69 -17.29 -1.17
CA GLY A 3 -27.78 -17.32 -2.14
C GLY A 3 -28.04 -18.70 -2.79
N GLY A 4 -27.83 -19.79 -2.06
CA GLY A 4 -27.97 -21.16 -2.56
C GLY A 4 -26.75 -21.70 -3.32
N VAL A 5 -25.74 -20.87 -3.59
CA VAL A 5 -24.51 -21.24 -4.32
C VAL A 5 -23.40 -21.66 -3.34
N ARG A 6 -22.66 -22.73 -3.67
CA ARG A 6 -21.46 -23.09 -2.93
C ARG A 6 -20.34 -22.13 -3.25
N VAL A 7 -19.80 -21.44 -2.24
CA VAL A 7 -18.64 -20.52 -2.36
C VAL A 7 -17.54 -20.97 -1.39
N THR A 8 -16.31 -20.59 -1.71
CA THR A 8 -15.17 -20.75 -0.80
C THR A 8 -15.27 -19.75 0.35
N THR A 9 -14.63 -20.04 1.49
CA THR A 9 -14.46 -19.07 2.57
C THR A 9 -13.43 -18.00 2.15
N PRO A 10 -13.47 -16.78 2.70
CA PRO A 10 -12.44 -15.77 2.44
C PRO A 10 -11.02 -16.30 2.73
N ALA A 11 -10.83 -17.04 3.83
CA ALA A 11 -9.55 -17.64 4.19
C ALA A 11 -9.05 -18.62 3.11
N ARG A 12 -9.92 -19.50 2.60
CA ARG A 12 -9.56 -20.42 1.53
C ARG A 12 -9.25 -19.71 0.24
N THR A 13 -10.06 -18.72 -0.13
CA THR A 13 -9.83 -17.92 -1.33
C THR A 13 -8.46 -17.24 -1.26
N ALA A 14 -8.14 -16.58 -0.14
CA ALA A 14 -6.86 -15.94 0.06
C ALA A 14 -5.67 -16.91 0.00
N ALA A 15 -5.79 -18.11 0.61
CA ALA A 15 -4.77 -19.16 0.57
C ALA A 15 -4.51 -19.66 -0.86
N VAL A 16 -5.58 -19.95 -1.63
CA VAL A 16 -5.46 -20.40 -3.02
C VAL A 16 -4.83 -19.31 -3.89
N CYS A 17 -5.25 -18.05 -3.75
CA CYS A 17 -4.68 -16.93 -4.49
C CYS A 17 -3.20 -16.72 -4.16
N ALA A 18 -2.81 -16.81 -2.88
CA ALA A 18 -1.41 -16.71 -2.47
C ALA A 18 -0.53 -17.78 -3.10
N ASN A 19 -1.07 -19.00 -3.29
CA ASN A 19 -0.34 -20.13 -3.87
C ASN A 19 -0.23 -20.06 -5.41
N SER A 20 -1.20 -19.46 -6.11
CA SER A 20 -1.37 -19.61 -7.56
C SER A 20 -1.24 -18.32 -8.36
N MET A 21 -1.37 -17.16 -7.74
CA MET A 21 -1.31 -15.87 -8.44
C MET A 21 0.10 -15.26 -8.41
N GLN A 22 0.35 -14.32 -9.31
CA GLN A 22 1.53 -13.48 -9.25
C GLN A 22 1.52 -12.65 -7.96
N PHE A 23 2.71 -12.38 -7.39
CA PHE A 23 2.87 -11.79 -6.06
C PHE A 23 2.04 -10.51 -5.83
N MET A 24 2.06 -9.55 -6.77
CA MET A 24 1.31 -8.30 -6.60
C MET A 24 -0.21 -8.54 -6.54
N ALA A 25 -0.73 -9.44 -7.37
CA ALA A 25 -2.16 -9.77 -7.38
C ALA A 25 -2.55 -10.59 -6.14
N ALA A 26 -1.70 -11.50 -5.70
CA ALA A 26 -1.89 -12.27 -4.48
C ALA A 26 -1.90 -11.36 -3.24
N MET A 27 -1.01 -10.37 -3.18
CA MET A 27 -0.96 -9.36 -2.12
C MET A 27 -2.26 -8.55 -2.05
N GLU A 28 -2.83 -8.16 -3.19
CA GLU A 28 -4.10 -7.44 -3.25
C GLU A 28 -5.23 -8.25 -2.61
N VAL A 29 -5.37 -9.54 -2.98
CA VAL A 29 -6.39 -10.43 -2.40
C VAL A 29 -6.15 -10.66 -0.91
N MET A 30 -4.90 -10.89 -0.53
CA MET A 30 -4.55 -11.15 0.87
C MET A 30 -4.79 -9.93 1.76
N CYS A 31 -4.33 -8.76 1.38
CA CYS A 31 -4.56 -7.52 2.13
C CYS A 31 -6.07 -7.22 2.24
N CYS A 32 -6.83 -7.46 1.15
CA CYS A 32 -8.29 -7.33 1.18
C CYS A 32 -8.94 -8.29 2.19
N ALA A 33 -8.52 -9.55 2.23
CA ALA A 33 -9.06 -10.53 3.18
C ALA A 33 -8.75 -10.13 4.64
N LEU A 34 -7.50 -9.71 4.91
CA LEU A 34 -7.08 -9.26 6.23
C LEU A 34 -7.84 -8.00 6.67
N ARG A 35 -7.98 -7.00 5.79
CA ARG A 35 -8.73 -5.76 6.08
C ARG A 35 -10.20 -6.03 6.40
N ASN A 36 -10.81 -7.03 5.75
CA ASN A 36 -12.19 -7.44 6.00
C ASN A 36 -12.33 -8.42 7.18
N GLY A 37 -11.32 -8.53 8.03
CA GLY A 37 -11.39 -9.26 9.30
C GLY A 37 -11.07 -10.75 9.21
N THR A 38 -10.63 -11.27 8.06
CA THR A 38 -10.14 -12.65 7.99
C THR A 38 -8.79 -12.74 8.69
N SER A 39 -8.66 -13.60 9.68
CA SER A 39 -7.44 -13.76 10.46
C SER A 39 -6.31 -14.38 9.63
N SER A 40 -5.09 -13.84 9.76
CA SER A 40 -3.90 -14.44 9.15
C SER A 40 -3.69 -15.89 9.62
N THR A 41 -3.97 -16.17 10.89
CA THR A 41 -3.89 -17.52 11.46
C THR A 41 -4.87 -18.48 10.77
N GLU A 42 -6.09 -18.04 10.50
CA GLU A 42 -7.10 -18.83 9.79
C GLU A 42 -6.67 -19.13 8.35
N ILE A 43 -6.13 -18.13 7.65
CA ILE A 43 -5.64 -18.29 6.28
C ILE A 43 -4.46 -19.28 6.23
N ILE A 44 -3.49 -19.13 7.14
CA ILE A 44 -2.32 -20.01 7.21
C ILE A 44 -2.75 -21.44 7.56
N ALA A 45 -3.66 -21.63 8.53
CA ALA A 45 -4.18 -22.94 8.89
C ALA A 45 -4.90 -23.61 7.71
N CYS A 46 -5.65 -22.85 6.92
CA CYS A 46 -6.28 -23.33 5.70
C CYS A 46 -5.23 -23.73 4.66
N ALA A 47 -4.23 -22.88 4.41
CA ALA A 47 -3.15 -23.15 3.47
C ALA A 47 -2.34 -24.40 3.86
N THR A 48 -2.05 -24.57 5.15
CA THR A 48 -1.35 -25.77 5.68
C THR A 48 -2.15 -27.04 5.44
N ARG A 49 -3.43 -27.03 5.81
CA ARG A 49 -4.33 -28.19 5.65
C ARG A 49 -4.50 -28.62 4.19
N GLU A 50 -4.49 -27.66 3.26
CA GLU A 50 -4.68 -27.91 1.82
C GLU A 50 -3.36 -28.05 1.04
N GLY A 51 -2.20 -28.00 1.70
CA GLY A 51 -0.89 -28.14 1.04
C GLY A 51 -0.52 -26.94 0.13
N LEU A 52 -1.01 -25.75 0.46
CA LEU A 52 -0.86 -24.53 -0.35
C LEU A 52 0.31 -23.63 0.10
N LEU A 53 1.20 -24.11 0.98
CA LEU A 53 2.32 -23.36 1.54
C LEU A 53 3.60 -23.48 0.67
N ASN A 54 3.54 -23.08 -0.59
CA ASN A 54 4.74 -22.96 -1.41
C ASN A 54 5.51 -21.66 -1.10
N ALA A 55 6.73 -21.48 -1.65
CA ALA A 55 7.56 -20.31 -1.41
C ALA A 55 6.89 -18.98 -1.83
N PRO A 56 6.16 -18.86 -2.97
CA PRO A 56 5.36 -17.68 -3.28
C PRO A 56 4.31 -17.36 -2.22
N ALA A 57 3.54 -18.34 -1.76
CA ALA A 57 2.52 -18.15 -0.72
C ALA A 57 3.15 -17.66 0.60
N GLN A 58 4.27 -18.24 1.02
CA GLN A 58 5.00 -17.80 2.21
C GLN A 58 5.44 -16.34 2.10
N SER A 59 5.88 -15.89 0.91
CA SER A 59 6.22 -14.48 0.69
C SER A 59 5.02 -13.58 0.83
N VAL A 60 3.84 -13.97 0.32
CA VAL A 60 2.60 -13.21 0.47
C VAL A 60 2.21 -13.12 1.96
N PHE A 61 2.23 -14.25 2.69
CA PHE A 61 1.91 -14.28 4.13
C PHE A 61 2.84 -13.40 4.97
N ARG A 62 4.12 -13.30 4.56
CA ARG A 62 5.12 -12.49 5.27
C ARG A 62 4.85 -10.98 5.17
N PHE A 63 4.34 -10.50 4.03
CA PHE A 63 4.28 -9.07 3.73
C PHE A 63 2.87 -8.49 3.66
N ALA A 64 1.84 -9.34 3.60
CA ALA A 64 0.48 -8.86 3.58
C ALA A 64 0.06 -8.24 4.92
N THR A 65 -0.77 -7.22 4.84
CA THR A 65 -1.17 -6.39 5.98
C THR A 65 -2.63 -5.95 5.83
N PRO A 66 -3.36 -5.73 6.92
CA PRO A 66 -4.70 -5.16 6.85
C PRO A 66 -4.73 -3.65 6.59
N PHE A 67 -3.57 -2.97 6.61
CA PHE A 67 -3.49 -1.51 6.55
C PHE A 67 -3.56 -0.92 5.14
N ALA A 68 -3.42 -1.72 4.07
CA ALA A 68 -3.68 -1.26 2.71
C ALA A 68 -5.18 -0.99 2.53
N GLU A 69 -5.60 0.26 2.36
CA GLU A 69 -7.02 0.65 2.33
C GLU A 69 -7.73 0.22 1.04
N ASN A 70 -6.97 0.00 -0.02
CA ASN A 70 -7.50 -0.46 -1.30
C ASN A 70 -6.51 -1.37 -2.03
N GLY A 71 -6.95 -1.94 -3.16
CA GLY A 71 -6.12 -2.82 -3.97
C GLY A 71 -4.90 -2.14 -4.58
N GLY A 72 -5.01 -0.85 -4.92
CA GLY A 72 -3.89 -0.05 -5.43
C GLY A 72 -2.74 0.06 -4.43
N GLU A 73 -3.05 0.36 -3.18
CA GLU A 73 -2.07 0.41 -2.10
C GLU A 73 -1.43 -0.96 -1.83
N ALA A 74 -2.22 -2.04 -1.85
CA ALA A 74 -1.69 -3.39 -1.70
C ALA A 74 -0.71 -3.75 -2.84
N ARG A 75 -1.01 -3.34 -4.07
CA ARG A 75 -0.11 -3.50 -5.23
C ARG A 75 1.13 -2.63 -5.12
N ALA A 76 1.00 -1.39 -4.65
CA ALA A 76 2.14 -0.49 -4.42
C ALA A 76 3.08 -1.05 -3.34
N LEU A 77 2.54 -1.53 -2.22
CA LEU A 77 3.32 -2.24 -1.20
C LEU A 77 4.07 -3.43 -1.82
N ALA A 78 3.37 -4.27 -2.59
CA ALA A 78 3.98 -5.43 -3.24
C ALA A 78 5.10 -5.04 -4.21
N ALA A 79 4.92 -3.99 -5.01
CA ALA A 79 5.94 -3.47 -5.91
C ALA A 79 7.20 -3.02 -5.17
N MET A 80 7.03 -2.28 -4.06
CA MET A 80 8.15 -1.85 -3.21
C MET A 80 8.89 -3.04 -2.58
N ILE A 81 8.17 -4.08 -2.15
CA ILE A 81 8.77 -5.32 -1.65
C ILE A 81 9.55 -6.05 -2.75
N LEU A 82 9.01 -6.14 -3.97
CA LEU A 82 9.71 -6.73 -5.14
C LEU A 82 10.97 -5.94 -5.51
N CYS A 83 10.95 -4.62 -5.39
CA CYS A 83 12.11 -3.76 -5.58
C CYS A 83 13.20 -3.96 -4.50
N GLY A 84 12.90 -4.70 -3.44
CA GLY A 84 13.85 -5.02 -2.36
C GLY A 84 13.88 -4.01 -1.22
N PHE A 85 12.92 -3.11 -1.12
CA PHE A 85 12.82 -2.15 -0.01
C PHE A 85 12.33 -2.81 1.29
N GLU A 86 12.69 -2.22 2.43
CA GLU A 86 12.11 -2.59 3.72
C GLU A 86 10.59 -2.34 3.70
N PRO A 87 9.78 -3.18 4.38
CA PRO A 87 8.36 -2.91 4.53
C PRO A 87 8.13 -1.55 5.20
N PRO A 88 7.25 -0.69 4.65
CA PRO A 88 6.92 0.60 5.25
C PRO A 88 6.00 0.45 6.45
N ALA A 89 5.99 1.45 7.34
CA ALA A 89 4.81 1.75 8.14
C ALA A 89 3.72 2.29 7.21
N GLN A 90 2.46 1.93 7.49
CA GLN A 90 1.33 2.31 6.65
C GLN A 90 0.33 3.15 7.42
N GLN A 91 -0.41 4.01 6.71
CA GLN A 91 -1.51 4.81 7.24
C GLN A 91 -1.11 5.63 8.48
N VAL A 92 0.10 6.23 8.44
CA VAL A 92 0.64 7.02 9.57
C VAL A 92 0.07 8.42 9.55
N GLU A 93 -0.39 8.89 10.70
CA GLU A 93 -0.89 10.26 10.87
C GLU A 93 0.21 11.23 11.29
N PHE A 94 0.17 12.41 10.69
CA PHE A 94 0.96 13.59 11.07
C PHE A 94 0.03 14.73 11.45
N VAL A 95 0.44 15.54 12.42
CA VAL A 95 -0.27 16.76 12.81
C VAL A 95 0.61 17.95 12.47
N ASP A 96 0.11 18.85 11.64
CA ASP A 96 0.78 20.11 11.35
C ASP A 96 0.85 20.97 12.63
N PRO A 97 2.05 21.30 13.12
CA PRO A 97 2.21 22.04 14.35
C PRO A 97 1.70 23.49 14.29
N GLN A 98 1.53 24.07 13.09
CA GLN A 98 1.04 25.41 12.91
C GLN A 98 -0.48 25.49 12.82
N THR A 99 -1.11 24.55 12.13
CA THR A 99 -2.54 24.60 11.84
C THR A 99 -3.36 23.60 12.64
N GLY A 100 -2.73 22.59 13.27
CA GLY A 100 -3.40 21.48 13.93
C GLY A 100 -4.03 20.48 12.94
N LYS A 101 -3.90 20.71 11.63
CA LYS A 101 -4.48 19.84 10.59
C LYS A 101 -3.81 18.47 10.60
N ARG A 102 -4.62 17.42 10.48
CA ARG A 102 -4.14 16.05 10.42
C ARG A 102 -3.99 15.59 8.98
N TYR A 103 -2.87 14.93 8.70
CA TYR A 103 -2.57 14.32 7.42
C TYR A 103 -2.24 12.86 7.63
N ARG A 104 -2.86 11.97 6.88
CA ARG A 104 -2.53 10.54 6.88
C ARG A 104 -1.81 10.20 5.59
N VAL A 105 -0.70 9.46 5.69
CA VAL A 105 0.15 9.08 4.57
C VAL A 105 0.11 7.57 4.35
N ASP A 106 0.18 7.13 3.08
CA ASP A 106 0.01 5.71 2.75
C ASP A 106 1.19 4.86 3.23
N PHE A 107 2.43 5.32 2.97
CA PHE A 107 3.65 4.58 3.29
C PHE A 107 4.71 5.49 3.88
N LEU A 108 5.40 5.01 4.91
CA LEU A 108 6.42 5.77 5.62
C LEU A 108 7.62 4.91 5.97
N TRP A 109 8.81 5.47 5.81
CA TRP A 109 10.06 4.95 6.37
C TRP A 109 10.74 6.00 7.25
N ARG A 110 11.38 5.52 8.31
CA ARG A 110 12.36 6.28 9.09
C ARG A 110 13.73 5.69 8.79
N THR A 111 14.61 6.47 8.21
CA THR A 111 15.94 6.02 7.82
C THR A 111 16.88 6.00 9.04
N GLY A 112 18.01 5.28 8.92
CA GLY A 112 18.96 5.17 10.02
C GLY A 112 19.64 6.48 10.41
N ASP A 113 19.66 7.46 9.54
CA ASP A 113 20.14 8.85 9.76
C ASP A 113 19.03 9.81 10.21
N GLY A 114 17.83 9.29 10.49
CA GLY A 114 16.71 10.03 11.08
C GLY A 114 15.76 10.69 10.10
N TRP A 115 15.97 10.56 8.77
CA TRP A 115 15.05 11.12 7.79
C TRP A 115 13.72 10.40 7.74
N ILE A 116 12.66 11.16 7.48
CA ILE A 116 11.30 10.65 7.28
C ILE A 116 10.96 10.74 5.79
N VAL A 117 10.85 9.57 5.16
CA VAL A 117 10.48 9.44 3.75
C VAL A 117 9.04 8.92 3.67
N VAL A 118 8.20 9.65 2.96
CA VAL A 118 6.79 9.31 2.70
C VAL A 118 6.61 8.98 1.23
N VAL A 119 5.85 7.92 0.95
CA VAL A 119 5.38 7.59 -0.40
C VAL A 119 3.85 7.56 -0.39
N GLU A 120 3.24 8.32 -1.30
CA GLU A 120 1.79 8.37 -1.50
C GLU A 120 1.43 7.81 -2.87
N LEU A 121 0.37 7.02 -2.94
CA LEU A 121 -0.18 6.51 -4.19
C LEU A 121 -1.27 7.45 -4.70
N ASP A 122 -0.94 8.25 -5.71
CA ASP A 122 -1.91 9.11 -6.38
C ASP A 122 -2.92 8.29 -7.20
N GLY A 123 -4.16 8.27 -6.77
CA GLY A 123 -5.27 7.73 -7.56
C GLY A 123 -5.58 8.66 -8.74
N LEU A 124 -5.37 8.20 -9.97
CA LEU A 124 -5.69 8.92 -11.21
C LEU A 124 -7.18 9.34 -11.34
N VAL A 125 -8.06 8.81 -10.51
CA VAL A 125 -9.51 9.03 -10.59
C VAL A 125 -9.89 10.46 -10.17
N LYS A 126 -9.11 11.10 -9.31
CA LYS A 126 -9.42 12.47 -8.84
C LYS A 126 -9.34 13.55 -9.93
N TYR A 127 -8.67 13.28 -11.06
CA TYR A 127 -8.41 14.31 -12.09
C TYR A 127 -9.17 14.09 -13.40
N ARG A 128 -9.87 12.96 -13.59
CA ARG A 128 -10.51 12.60 -14.88
C ARG A 128 -12.03 12.54 -14.86
N ASP A 129 -12.65 12.48 -13.70
CA ASP A 129 -14.11 12.44 -13.59
C ASP A 129 -14.64 13.77 -13.07
N PRO A 130 -15.30 14.60 -13.92
CA PRO A 130 -15.92 15.86 -13.51
C PRO A 130 -16.96 15.68 -12.38
N GLN A 131 -17.55 14.49 -12.26
CA GLN A 131 -18.51 14.19 -11.19
C GLN A 131 -17.82 13.91 -9.85
N MET A 132 -16.54 13.52 -9.84
CA MET A 132 -15.75 13.31 -8.63
C MET A 132 -15.00 14.56 -8.16
N MET A 133 -15.00 15.64 -8.95
CA MET A 133 -14.40 16.93 -8.56
C MET A 133 -15.24 17.70 -7.53
N ASP A 134 -16.43 17.20 -7.17
CA ASP A 134 -17.30 17.76 -6.11
C ASP A 134 -17.37 19.31 -6.14
N GLY A 135 -17.47 19.88 -7.36
CA GLY A 135 -17.53 21.32 -7.59
C GLY A 135 -16.22 22.09 -7.38
N ARG A 136 -15.08 21.41 -7.16
CA ARG A 136 -13.76 22.05 -6.97
C ARG A 136 -13.13 22.40 -8.32
N THR A 137 -12.50 23.58 -8.37
CA THR A 137 -11.70 23.98 -9.53
C THR A 137 -10.34 23.27 -9.52
N LEU A 138 -9.72 23.07 -10.69
CA LEU A 138 -8.34 22.54 -10.80
C LEU A 138 -7.35 23.35 -9.93
N GLY A 139 -7.52 24.66 -9.81
CA GLY A 139 -6.72 25.53 -8.94
C GLY A 139 -6.84 25.12 -7.46
N GLY A 140 -8.06 24.89 -6.98
CA GLY A 140 -8.28 24.49 -5.58
C GLY A 140 -7.65 23.15 -5.24
N VAL A 141 -7.63 22.19 -6.19
CA VAL A 141 -6.97 20.88 -5.97
C VAL A 141 -5.45 21.04 -5.86
N ILE A 142 -4.84 21.92 -6.68
CA ILE A 142 -3.40 22.20 -6.63
C ILE A 142 -3.03 22.90 -5.31
N ASP A 143 -3.85 23.83 -4.86
CA ASP A 143 -3.63 24.56 -3.60
C ASP A 143 -3.77 23.62 -2.38
N ASP A 144 -4.76 22.75 -2.36
CA ASP A 144 -4.94 21.72 -1.31
C ASP A 144 -3.73 20.78 -1.23
N GLU A 145 -3.18 20.40 -2.39
CA GLU A 145 -2.05 19.48 -2.47
C GLU A 145 -0.75 20.15 -2.04
N ARG A 146 -0.58 21.43 -2.37
CA ARG A 146 0.53 22.26 -1.90
C ARG A 146 0.46 22.43 -0.39
N GLU A 147 -0.68 22.82 0.14
CA GLU A 147 -0.90 22.97 1.60
C GLU A 147 -0.60 21.66 2.33
N ARG A 148 -1.09 20.51 1.80
CA ARG A 148 -0.79 19.19 2.36
C ARG A 148 0.72 18.91 2.41
N SER A 149 1.42 19.19 1.32
CA SER A 149 2.87 18.99 1.25
C SER A 149 3.64 19.87 2.22
N GLU A 150 3.23 21.15 2.35
CA GLU A 150 3.82 22.08 3.29
C GLU A 150 3.54 21.69 4.74
N GLY A 151 2.30 21.25 5.05
CA GLY A 151 1.92 20.77 6.37
C GLY A 151 2.67 19.52 6.79
N LEU A 152 2.87 18.55 5.89
CA LEU A 152 3.68 17.36 6.15
C LEU A 152 5.15 17.72 6.41
N LYS A 153 5.72 18.68 5.67
CA LYS A 153 7.08 19.17 5.92
C LYS A 153 7.21 19.84 7.28
N ARG A 154 6.25 20.68 7.67
CA ARG A 154 6.22 21.28 9.02
C ARG A 154 6.09 20.23 10.12
N ALA A 155 5.42 19.12 9.83
CA ALA A 155 5.30 17.99 10.73
C ALA A 155 6.53 17.06 10.75
N GLY A 156 7.63 17.44 10.05
CA GLY A 156 8.92 16.74 10.09
C GLY A 156 9.11 15.71 8.98
N VAL A 157 8.31 15.71 7.92
CA VAL A 157 8.56 14.88 6.74
C VAL A 157 9.62 15.52 5.86
N ASP A 158 10.71 14.80 5.61
CA ASP A 158 11.84 15.31 4.82
C ASP A 158 11.62 15.14 3.32
N VAL A 159 11.09 13.97 2.91
CA VAL A 159 10.90 13.61 1.51
C VAL A 159 9.48 13.07 1.28
N ILE A 160 8.80 13.61 0.27
CA ILE A 160 7.50 13.12 -0.19
C ILE A 160 7.65 12.65 -1.63
N VAL A 161 7.38 11.38 -1.88
CA VAL A 161 7.36 10.77 -3.22
C VAL A 161 5.93 10.40 -3.56
N ARG A 162 5.46 10.84 -4.73
CA ARG A 162 4.16 10.43 -5.25
C ARG A 162 4.35 9.44 -6.37
N ILE A 163 3.71 8.30 -6.24
CA ILE A 163 3.70 7.24 -7.27
C ILE A 163 2.29 7.07 -7.81
N ARG A 164 2.18 6.58 -9.03
CA ARG A 164 0.91 6.30 -9.70
C ARG A 164 0.80 4.81 -10.02
N MET A 165 -0.40 4.35 -10.26
CA MET A 165 -0.62 2.95 -10.68
C MET A 165 0.21 2.57 -11.91
N GLY A 166 0.44 3.50 -12.83
CA GLY A 166 1.30 3.29 -14.00
C GLY A 166 2.77 3.00 -13.64
N ASP A 167 3.28 3.62 -12.59
CA ASP A 167 4.67 3.42 -12.14
C ASP A 167 4.93 1.99 -11.65
N LEU A 168 3.88 1.27 -11.24
CA LEU A 168 3.96 -0.12 -10.77
C LEU A 168 4.25 -1.13 -11.90
N HIS A 169 4.16 -0.72 -13.16
CA HIS A 169 4.51 -1.54 -14.32
C HIS A 169 6.00 -1.45 -14.68
N ASP A 170 6.71 -0.43 -14.19
CA ASP A 170 8.15 -0.25 -14.34
C ASP A 170 8.84 -0.34 -12.98
N LEU A 171 9.09 -1.57 -12.53
CA LEU A 171 9.72 -1.82 -11.22
C LEU A 171 11.14 -1.27 -11.13
N GLU A 172 11.89 -1.23 -12.23
CA GLU A 172 13.25 -0.69 -12.21
C GLU A 172 13.24 0.84 -12.07
N GLY A 173 12.39 1.55 -12.82
CA GLY A 173 12.20 2.99 -12.68
C GLY A 173 11.68 3.34 -11.28
N LEU A 174 10.73 2.58 -10.75
CA LEU A 174 10.22 2.75 -9.39
C LEU A 174 11.34 2.57 -8.36
N LYS A 175 12.15 1.52 -8.49
CA LYS A 175 13.29 1.24 -7.60
C LYS A 175 14.29 2.38 -7.59
N GLN A 176 14.71 2.85 -8.76
CA GLN A 176 15.65 3.97 -8.86
C GLN A 176 15.12 5.25 -8.23
N ARG A 177 13.84 5.56 -8.46
CA ARG A 177 13.17 6.74 -7.90
C ARG A 177 13.11 6.68 -6.38
N LEU A 178 12.70 5.55 -5.80
CA LEU A 178 12.59 5.39 -4.36
C LEU A 178 13.97 5.31 -3.68
N ALA A 179 14.96 4.67 -4.30
CA ALA A 179 16.32 4.65 -3.81
C ALA A 179 16.94 6.05 -3.74
N ARG A 180 16.73 6.90 -4.77
CA ARG A 180 17.16 8.30 -4.76
C ARG A 180 16.47 9.13 -3.67
N ALA A 181 15.26 8.76 -3.31
CA ALA A 181 14.51 9.38 -2.21
C ALA A 181 14.96 8.92 -0.82
N GLY A 182 15.89 7.96 -0.73
CA GLY A 182 16.42 7.46 0.53
C GLY A 182 15.62 6.32 1.16
N VAL A 183 14.67 5.71 0.43
CA VAL A 183 13.92 4.56 0.94
C VAL A 183 14.89 3.39 1.22
N PRO A 184 14.89 2.82 2.45
CA PRO A 184 15.87 1.82 2.84
C PRO A 184 15.63 0.47 2.13
N LEU A 185 16.73 -0.14 1.65
CA LEU A 185 16.73 -1.49 1.13
C LEU A 185 16.80 -2.52 2.28
N ARG A 186 16.09 -3.63 2.10
CA ARG A 186 16.18 -4.75 3.04
C ARG A 186 17.63 -5.27 3.11
N ARG A 187 18.11 -5.44 4.32
CA ARG A 187 19.35 -6.19 4.54
C ARG A 187 19.08 -7.65 4.19
N ARG A 188 19.98 -8.24 3.42
CA ARG A 188 19.94 -9.67 3.06
C ARG A 188 20.23 -10.54 4.26
#